data_69ac86cd8c62e7de90ac3588369c7499
#
_entry.id   69ac86cd8c62e7de90ac3588369c7499
#
_cell.length_a   1.000
_cell.length_b   1.000
_cell.length_c   1.000
_cell.angle_alpha   90.00
_cell.angle_beta   90.00
_cell.angle_gamma   90.00
#
_symmetry.space_group_name_H-M   'P 1'
#
loop_
_entity.id
_entity.type
_entity.pdbx_description
1 polymer ?
#
loop_
_entity_poly.entity_id
_entity_poly.type
_entity_poly.pdbx_seq_one_letter_code
_entity_poly.pdbx_strand_id
1 'polypeptide(L)'
;MKRAILVNGVPASGKSTVARAISEAMSWPLLTLDTIKEAHFAFLGTGDRDYNRMLGKASYQAIFSLIGDFPDNSGVIIDAWFGFQPLEVLQGHIQHAGLEKCVEVWCHAPPETIGARYLERVAHRSPGHLGPDYAPELIALAAEAKPTGLFPVIDVDTSKTVQHADLVDALRKLL
;
A
#
# COMPACT_ATOMS: atom_id res chain seq x y z
N MET A 1 22.97 -1.00 -0.60
CA MET A 1 21.81 -1.64 -1.26
C MET A 1 20.54 -1.30 -0.51
N LYS A 2 19.65 -0.49 -1.12
CA LYS A 2 18.34 -0.14 -0.54
C LYS A 2 17.32 -1.26 -0.78
N ARG A 3 16.52 -1.58 0.23
CA ARG A 3 15.53 -2.68 0.20
C ARG A 3 14.14 -2.18 0.51
N ALA A 4 13.12 -2.74 -0.14
CA ALA A 4 11.74 -2.39 0.15
C ALA A 4 10.83 -3.62 0.30
N ILE A 5 9.86 -3.52 1.20
CA ILE A 5 8.70 -4.40 1.28
C ILE A 5 7.49 -3.59 0.81
N LEU A 6 6.92 -4.00 -0.32
CA LEU A 6 5.71 -3.39 -0.88
C LEU A 6 4.49 -4.14 -0.35
N VAL A 7 3.79 -3.56 0.63
CA VAL A 7 2.54 -4.14 1.14
C VAL A 7 1.41 -3.64 0.27
N ASN A 8 0.96 -4.51 -0.64
CA ASN A 8 0.01 -4.25 -1.70
C ASN A 8 -1.36 -4.84 -1.40
N GLY A 9 -2.38 -4.24 -1.94
CA GLY A 9 -3.77 -4.69 -1.86
C GLY A 9 -4.75 -3.53 -2.04
N VAL A 10 -5.95 -3.84 -2.51
CA VAL A 10 -7.00 -2.83 -2.69
C VAL A 10 -7.37 -2.14 -1.37
N PRO A 11 -8.07 -1.01 -1.38
CA PRO A 11 -8.63 -0.43 -0.15
C PRO A 11 -9.39 -1.49 0.67
N ALA A 12 -9.29 -1.43 2.00
CA ALA A 12 -9.90 -2.37 2.95
C ALA A 12 -9.41 -3.84 2.89
N SER A 13 -8.35 -4.14 2.14
CA SER A 13 -7.73 -5.48 2.09
C SER A 13 -6.98 -5.90 3.37
N GLY A 14 -6.89 -5.05 4.40
CA GLY A 14 -6.15 -5.34 5.62
C GLY A 14 -4.64 -5.06 5.56
N LYS A 15 -4.13 -4.57 4.43
CA LYS A 15 -2.70 -4.31 4.22
C LYS A 15 -2.05 -3.43 5.29
N SER A 16 -2.73 -2.39 5.79
CA SER A 16 -2.14 -1.45 6.76
C SER A 16 -1.87 -2.11 8.13
N THR A 17 -2.68 -3.08 8.54
CA THR A 17 -2.43 -3.88 9.74
C THR A 17 -1.19 -4.76 9.55
N VAL A 18 -1.08 -5.42 8.40
CA VAL A 18 0.07 -6.24 8.03
C VAL A 18 1.34 -5.40 7.95
N ALA A 19 1.27 -4.24 7.27
CA ALA A 19 2.41 -3.33 7.13
C ALA A 19 2.96 -2.83 8.47
N ARG A 20 2.09 -2.49 9.42
CA ARG A 20 2.51 -2.09 10.79
C ARG A 20 3.21 -3.22 11.51
N ALA A 21 2.63 -4.43 11.49
CA ALA A 21 3.25 -5.58 12.14
C ALA A 21 4.65 -5.89 11.56
N ILE A 22 4.81 -5.80 10.24
CA ILE A 22 6.11 -5.97 9.59
C ILE A 22 7.08 -4.85 10.03
N SER A 23 6.62 -3.59 10.04
CA SER A 23 7.43 -2.43 10.44
C SER A 23 7.97 -2.57 11.87
N GLU A 24 7.11 -2.96 12.80
CA GLU A 24 7.48 -3.20 14.19
C GLU A 24 8.53 -4.33 14.31
N ALA A 25 8.27 -5.48 13.66
CA ALA A 25 9.14 -6.64 13.74
C ALA A 25 10.50 -6.46 13.03
N MET A 26 10.55 -5.67 11.97
CA MET A 26 11.77 -5.38 11.21
C MET A 26 12.50 -4.13 11.71
N SER A 27 11.83 -3.28 12.52
CA SER A 27 12.32 -1.94 12.90
C SER A 27 12.66 -1.08 11.66
N TRP A 28 11.86 -1.22 10.61
CA TRP A 28 11.99 -0.43 9.40
C TRP A 28 10.93 0.66 9.33
N PRO A 29 11.24 1.85 8.78
CA PRO A 29 10.25 2.91 8.60
C PRO A 29 9.11 2.44 7.69
N LEU A 30 7.89 2.85 8.05
CA LEU A 30 6.67 2.61 7.29
C LEU A 30 6.23 3.90 6.61
N LEU A 31 6.16 3.89 5.28
CA LEU A 31 5.61 4.97 4.48
C LEU A 31 4.24 4.53 3.93
N THR A 32 3.21 5.22 4.37
CA THR A 32 1.82 4.90 4.01
C THR A 32 1.27 5.95 3.05
N LEU A 33 0.73 5.51 1.92
CA LEU A 33 0.13 6.41 0.92
C LEU A 33 -0.99 7.26 1.54
N ASP A 34 -1.88 6.64 2.32
CA ASP A 34 -3.00 7.34 2.93
C ASP A 34 -2.52 8.42 3.92
N THR A 35 -1.49 8.16 4.72
CA THR A 35 -0.94 9.15 5.66
C THR A 35 -0.45 10.42 4.94
N ILE A 36 0.31 10.27 3.86
CA ILE A 36 0.82 11.41 3.10
C ILE A 36 -0.33 12.13 2.38
N LYS A 37 -1.25 11.38 1.80
CA LYS A 37 -2.41 11.91 1.11
C LYS A 37 -3.34 12.69 2.05
N GLU A 38 -3.58 12.17 3.26
CA GLU A 38 -4.39 12.83 4.27
C GLU A 38 -3.73 14.11 4.81
N ALA A 39 -2.40 14.14 4.91
CA ALA A 39 -1.67 15.37 5.20
C ALA A 39 -1.87 16.44 4.10
N HIS A 40 -1.92 16.01 2.83
CA HIS A 40 -2.28 16.92 1.74
C HIS A 40 -3.72 17.42 1.87
N PHE A 41 -4.70 16.56 2.19
CA PHE A 41 -6.09 16.99 2.42
C PHE A 41 -6.19 18.00 3.56
N ALA A 42 -5.46 17.78 4.65
CA ALA A 42 -5.48 18.67 5.79
C ALA A 42 -4.96 20.09 5.46
N PHE A 43 -3.98 20.20 4.58
CA PHE A 43 -3.35 21.48 4.23
C PHE A 43 -3.98 22.14 2.99
N LEU A 44 -4.22 21.37 1.93
CA LEU A 44 -4.69 21.87 0.64
C LEU A 44 -6.23 21.83 0.50
N GLY A 45 -6.91 21.15 1.42
CA GLY A 45 -8.34 20.87 1.32
C GLY A 45 -8.65 19.62 0.50
N THR A 46 -9.94 19.29 0.46
CA THR A 46 -10.50 18.16 -0.29
C THR A 46 -11.15 18.64 -1.58
N GLY A 47 -11.29 17.77 -2.55
CA GLY A 47 -11.89 18.07 -3.86
C GLY A 47 -12.65 16.87 -4.43
N ASP A 48 -12.89 16.91 -5.71
CA ASP A 48 -13.55 15.85 -6.46
C ASP A 48 -12.67 14.60 -6.64
N ARG A 49 -13.18 13.63 -7.39
CA ARG A 49 -12.47 12.36 -7.65
C ARG A 49 -11.14 12.57 -8.40
N ASP A 50 -11.08 13.52 -9.32
CA ASP A 50 -9.87 13.78 -10.10
C ASP A 50 -8.80 14.47 -9.25
N TYR A 51 -9.20 15.41 -8.40
CA TYR A 51 -8.33 16.01 -7.39
C TYR A 51 -7.78 14.94 -6.42
N ASN A 52 -8.66 14.05 -5.93
CA ASN A 52 -8.26 12.93 -5.09
C ASN A 52 -7.23 12.01 -5.76
N ARG A 53 -7.40 11.71 -7.06
CA ARG A 53 -6.46 10.93 -7.87
C ARG A 53 -5.12 11.65 -8.04
N MET A 54 -5.15 12.95 -8.30
CA MET A 54 -3.95 13.78 -8.43
C MET A 54 -3.14 13.77 -7.14
N LEU A 55 -3.77 13.96 -5.98
CA LEU A 55 -3.08 13.87 -4.69
C LEU A 55 -2.56 12.46 -4.39
N GLY A 56 -3.26 11.42 -4.82
CA GLY A 56 -2.76 10.05 -4.76
C GLY A 56 -1.45 9.89 -5.53
N LYS A 57 -1.38 10.38 -6.78
CA LYS A 57 -0.15 10.36 -7.59
C LYS A 57 0.97 11.17 -6.96
N ALA A 58 0.67 12.36 -6.44
CA ALA A 58 1.63 13.20 -5.73
C ALA A 58 2.19 12.50 -4.48
N SER A 59 1.34 11.79 -3.74
CA SER A 59 1.76 11.02 -2.56
C SER A 59 2.67 9.85 -2.93
N TYR A 60 2.41 9.16 -4.06
CA TYR A 60 3.34 8.16 -4.60
C TYR A 60 4.70 8.78 -4.91
N GLN A 61 4.71 9.87 -5.65
CA GLN A 61 5.95 10.57 -5.98
C GLN A 61 6.72 10.97 -4.72
N ALA A 62 6.03 11.50 -3.70
CA ALA A 62 6.65 11.90 -2.45
C ALA A 62 7.29 10.70 -1.71
N ILE A 63 6.60 9.55 -1.63
CA ILE A 63 7.15 8.34 -1.01
C ILE A 63 8.48 7.94 -1.66
N PHE A 64 8.52 7.80 -2.97
CA PHE A 64 9.71 7.33 -3.66
C PHE A 64 10.84 8.37 -3.70
N SER A 65 10.49 9.66 -3.73
CA SER A 65 11.50 10.73 -3.56
C SER A 65 12.15 10.69 -2.19
N LEU A 66 11.37 10.53 -1.11
CA LEU A 66 11.91 10.38 0.25
C LEU A 66 12.83 9.16 0.37
N ILE A 67 12.45 8.02 -0.23
CA ILE A 67 13.29 6.81 -0.24
C ILE A 67 14.60 7.05 -0.99
N GLY A 68 14.57 7.88 -2.03
CA GLY A 68 15.77 8.32 -2.76
C GLY A 68 16.82 8.93 -1.84
N ASP A 69 16.39 9.71 -0.84
CA ASP A 69 17.24 10.39 0.13
C ASP A 69 17.69 9.48 1.30
N PHE A 70 17.15 8.27 1.42
CA PHE A 70 17.57 7.35 2.49
C PHE A 70 19.01 6.90 2.30
N PRO A 71 19.76 6.67 3.41
CA PRO A 71 21.11 6.10 3.32
C PRO A 71 21.13 4.74 2.62
N ASP A 72 22.26 4.42 2.00
CA ASP A 72 22.49 3.06 1.52
C ASP A 72 22.37 2.04 2.66
N ASN A 73 21.96 0.82 2.31
CA ASN A 73 21.61 -0.26 3.24
C ASN A 73 20.35 -0.05 4.08
N SER A 74 19.55 0.97 3.76
CA SER A 74 18.23 1.15 4.37
C SER A 74 17.24 0.08 3.91
N GLY A 75 16.31 -0.24 4.81
CA GLY A 75 15.08 -0.97 4.50
C GLY A 75 13.86 -0.08 4.74
N VAL A 76 12.82 -0.23 3.95
CA VAL A 76 11.58 0.52 4.05
C VAL A 76 10.37 -0.37 3.78
N ILE A 77 9.26 -0.07 4.43
CA ILE A 77 7.96 -0.67 4.14
C ILE A 77 7.07 0.38 3.50
N ILE A 78 6.42 0.04 2.39
CA ILE A 78 5.53 0.92 1.65
C ILE A 78 4.13 0.30 1.66
N ASP A 79 3.16 0.98 2.29
CA ASP A 79 1.76 0.59 2.31
C ASP A 79 0.98 1.38 1.27
N ALA A 80 0.60 0.73 0.17
CA ALA A 80 -0.16 1.34 -0.91
C ALA A 80 -0.94 0.31 -1.74
N TRP A 81 -1.89 0.77 -2.56
CA TRP A 81 -2.47 0.02 -3.67
C TRP A 81 -1.65 0.28 -4.94
N PHE A 82 -0.79 -0.67 -5.33
CA PHE A 82 0.12 -0.49 -6.48
C PHE A 82 -0.54 -0.73 -7.84
N GLY A 83 -1.77 -1.25 -7.89
CA GLY A 83 -2.58 -1.32 -9.11
C GLY A 83 -3.28 -0.01 -9.50
N PHE A 84 -3.00 1.08 -8.80
CA PHE A 84 -3.59 2.39 -9.05
C PHE A 84 -3.06 3.08 -10.31
N GLN A 85 -1.84 2.78 -10.72
CA GLN A 85 -1.16 3.34 -11.89
C GLN A 85 -0.57 2.21 -12.76
N PRO A 86 -0.24 2.48 -14.03
CA PRO A 86 0.50 1.52 -14.87
C PRO A 86 1.79 1.03 -14.19
N LEU A 87 2.15 -0.24 -14.40
CA LEU A 87 3.32 -0.85 -13.77
C LEU A 87 4.63 -0.16 -14.11
N GLU A 88 4.73 0.42 -15.30
CA GLU A 88 5.89 1.19 -15.77
C GLU A 88 6.16 2.40 -14.89
N VAL A 89 5.10 3.02 -14.34
CA VAL A 89 5.22 4.14 -13.38
C VAL A 89 5.85 3.65 -12.09
N LEU A 90 5.40 2.51 -11.57
CA LEU A 90 5.99 1.90 -10.38
C LEU A 90 7.46 1.51 -10.61
N GLN A 91 7.78 0.91 -11.75
CA GLN A 91 9.16 0.57 -12.13
C GLN A 91 10.05 1.81 -12.18
N GLY A 92 9.56 2.90 -12.78
CA GLY A 92 10.26 4.19 -12.81
C GLY A 92 10.52 4.75 -11.41
N HIS A 93 9.54 4.67 -10.50
CA HIS A 93 9.70 5.09 -9.11
C HIS A 93 10.73 4.24 -8.36
N ILE A 94 10.69 2.92 -8.50
CA ILE A 94 11.65 1.98 -7.90
C ILE A 94 13.08 2.31 -8.34
N GLN A 95 13.27 2.50 -9.64
CA GLN A 95 14.57 2.86 -10.21
C GLN A 95 15.07 4.22 -9.70
N HIS A 96 14.19 5.23 -9.71
CA HIS A 96 14.54 6.59 -9.24
C HIS A 96 14.92 6.60 -7.75
N ALA A 97 14.25 5.83 -6.93
CA ALA A 97 14.53 5.70 -5.50
C ALA A 97 15.82 4.89 -5.20
N GLY A 98 16.42 4.26 -6.19
CA GLY A 98 17.59 3.40 -6.02
C GLY A 98 17.30 2.13 -5.22
N LEU A 99 16.09 1.61 -5.31
CA LEU A 99 15.67 0.37 -4.67
C LEU A 99 16.22 -0.82 -5.48
N GLU A 100 17.08 -1.62 -4.86
CA GLU A 100 17.81 -2.71 -5.51
C GLU A 100 17.17 -4.08 -5.22
N LYS A 101 16.47 -4.21 -4.07
CA LYS A 101 15.82 -5.45 -3.67
C LYS A 101 14.44 -5.18 -3.11
N CYS A 102 13.42 -5.74 -3.76
CA CYS A 102 12.04 -5.57 -3.38
C CYS A 102 11.35 -6.92 -3.20
N VAL A 103 10.42 -6.98 -2.24
CA VAL A 103 9.48 -8.09 -2.04
C VAL A 103 8.08 -7.51 -1.94
N GLU A 104 7.12 -8.15 -2.58
CA GLU A 104 5.72 -7.76 -2.50
C GLU A 104 4.98 -8.67 -1.51
N VAL A 105 4.24 -8.06 -0.58
CA VAL A 105 3.27 -8.73 0.29
C VAL A 105 1.89 -8.41 -0.26
N TRP A 106 1.26 -9.39 -0.90
CA TRP A 106 -0.06 -9.25 -1.48
C TRP A 106 -1.15 -9.56 -0.46
N CYS A 107 -1.83 -8.52 0.04
CA CYS A 107 -2.93 -8.62 1.00
C CYS A 107 -4.27 -8.64 0.27
N HIS A 108 -5.04 -9.70 0.45
CA HIS A 108 -6.35 -9.87 -0.14
C HIS A 108 -7.38 -10.48 0.83
N ALA A 109 -8.63 -10.44 0.47
CA ALA A 109 -9.75 -11.12 1.11
C ALA A 109 -10.86 -11.29 0.06
N PRO A 110 -11.90 -12.11 0.30
CA PRO A 110 -13.05 -12.18 -0.57
C PRO A 110 -13.66 -10.80 -0.86
N PRO A 111 -14.08 -10.51 -2.11
CA PRO A 111 -14.57 -9.19 -2.51
C PRO A 111 -15.67 -8.63 -1.62
N GLU A 112 -16.61 -9.48 -1.19
CA GLU A 112 -17.71 -9.10 -0.29
C GLU A 112 -17.20 -8.69 1.10
N THR A 113 -16.16 -9.38 1.59
CA THR A 113 -15.50 -9.03 2.86
C THR A 113 -14.82 -7.66 2.75
N ILE A 114 -14.18 -7.37 1.62
CA ILE A 114 -13.57 -6.07 1.34
C ILE A 114 -14.63 -4.97 1.29
N GLY A 115 -15.73 -5.21 0.59
CA GLY A 115 -16.87 -4.29 0.53
C GLY A 115 -17.46 -3.97 1.91
N ALA A 116 -17.71 -4.99 2.73
CA ALA A 116 -18.22 -4.84 4.08
C ALA A 116 -17.26 -4.02 4.97
N ARG A 117 -15.98 -4.37 4.99
CA ARG A 117 -14.93 -3.62 5.72
C ARG A 117 -14.80 -2.17 5.25
N TYR A 118 -14.97 -1.94 3.95
CA TYR A 118 -14.92 -0.59 3.38
C TYR A 118 -16.07 0.25 3.93
N LEU A 119 -17.32 -0.24 3.86
CA LEU A 119 -18.50 0.46 4.35
C LEU A 119 -18.43 0.76 5.86
N GLU A 120 -17.95 -0.20 6.65
CA GLU A 120 -17.74 -0.01 8.09
C GLU A 120 -16.74 1.13 8.39
N ARG A 121 -15.70 1.26 7.57
CA ARG A 121 -14.66 2.28 7.76
C ARG A 121 -15.02 3.66 7.24
N VAL A 122 -15.98 3.78 6.30
CA VAL A 122 -16.31 5.08 5.65
C VAL A 122 -16.66 6.15 6.68
N ALA A 123 -17.41 5.81 7.71
CA ALA A 123 -17.84 6.76 8.74
C ALA A 123 -16.69 7.35 9.57
N HIS A 124 -15.52 6.70 9.56
CA HIS A 124 -14.37 7.05 10.39
C HIS A 124 -13.14 7.46 9.57
N ARG A 125 -13.25 7.51 8.22
CA ARG A 125 -12.15 7.95 7.36
C ARG A 125 -12.03 9.47 7.32
N SER A 126 -10.82 9.92 7.08
CA SER A 126 -10.54 11.32 6.79
C SER A 126 -11.40 11.82 5.62
N PRO A 127 -11.97 13.04 5.70
CA PRO A 127 -12.62 13.67 4.55
C PRO A 127 -11.70 13.67 3.32
N GLY A 128 -12.28 13.54 2.12
CA GLY A 128 -11.53 13.50 0.86
C GLY A 128 -11.30 12.09 0.30
N HIS A 129 -11.49 11.04 1.10
CA HIS A 129 -11.63 9.69 0.56
C HIS A 129 -13.01 9.47 -0.07
N LEU A 130 -13.09 8.48 -0.99
CA LEU A 130 -14.36 8.15 -1.63
C LEU A 130 -15.37 7.65 -0.61
N GLY A 131 -16.64 8.05 -0.81
CA GLY A 131 -17.76 7.69 0.06
C GLY A 131 -18.26 6.26 -0.13
N PRO A 132 -19.42 5.92 0.50
CA PRO A 132 -19.99 4.56 0.45
C PRO A 132 -20.38 4.12 -0.96
N ASP A 133 -20.69 5.04 -1.86
CA ASP A 133 -21.05 4.76 -3.26
C ASP A 133 -19.92 4.10 -4.06
N TYR A 134 -18.71 4.15 -3.55
CA TYR A 134 -17.56 3.46 -4.16
C TYR A 134 -17.53 1.95 -3.86
N ALA A 135 -18.28 1.45 -2.89
CA ALA A 135 -18.20 0.06 -2.47
C ALA A 135 -18.48 -0.96 -3.60
N PRO A 136 -19.47 -0.79 -4.50
CA PRO A 136 -19.68 -1.73 -5.62
C PRO A 136 -18.48 -1.76 -6.59
N GLU A 137 -17.91 -0.59 -6.90
CA GLU A 137 -16.71 -0.51 -7.76
C GLU A 137 -15.51 -1.20 -7.10
N LEU A 138 -15.35 -1.02 -5.78
CA LEU A 138 -14.28 -1.67 -5.01
C LEU A 138 -14.43 -3.19 -4.96
N ILE A 139 -15.64 -3.71 -4.81
CA ILE A 139 -15.94 -5.17 -4.85
C ILE A 139 -15.53 -5.73 -6.21
N ALA A 140 -15.94 -5.10 -7.30
CA ALA A 140 -15.54 -5.49 -8.64
C ALA A 140 -14.02 -5.43 -8.84
N LEU A 141 -13.38 -4.36 -8.37
CA LEU A 141 -11.91 -4.23 -8.39
C LEU A 141 -11.23 -5.34 -7.60
N ALA A 142 -11.74 -5.68 -6.42
CA ALA A 142 -11.15 -6.72 -5.57
C ALA A 142 -11.23 -8.12 -6.21
N ALA A 143 -12.25 -8.39 -7.02
CA ALA A 143 -12.38 -9.65 -7.76
C ALA A 143 -11.33 -9.82 -8.87
N GLU A 144 -10.85 -8.72 -9.45
CA GLU A 144 -9.90 -8.72 -10.59
C GLU A 144 -8.45 -8.38 -10.17
N ALA A 145 -8.28 -7.78 -8.99
CA ALA A 145 -6.98 -7.30 -8.53
C ALA A 145 -5.99 -8.45 -8.33
N LYS A 146 -4.74 -8.18 -8.70
CA LYS A 146 -3.62 -9.15 -8.66
C LYS A 146 -2.37 -8.45 -8.12
N PRO A 147 -1.39 -9.20 -7.61
CA PRO A 147 -0.06 -8.65 -7.33
C PRO A 147 0.57 -8.08 -8.59
N THR A 148 1.56 -7.21 -8.43
CA THR A 148 2.23 -6.54 -9.55
C THR A 148 3.00 -7.51 -10.44
N GLY A 149 3.48 -8.62 -9.88
CA GLY A 149 4.32 -9.60 -10.58
C GLY A 149 5.73 -9.11 -10.90
N LEU A 150 6.14 -7.95 -10.36
CA LEU A 150 7.48 -7.38 -10.57
C LEU A 150 8.55 -7.96 -9.64
N PHE A 151 8.13 -8.51 -8.50
CA PHE A 151 9.02 -8.98 -7.42
C PHE A 151 8.54 -10.33 -6.89
N PRO A 152 9.37 -11.05 -6.09
CA PRO A 152 8.88 -12.17 -5.29
C PRO A 152 7.65 -11.75 -4.47
N VAL A 153 6.60 -12.56 -4.50
CA VAL A 153 5.31 -12.29 -3.85
C VAL A 153 5.12 -13.23 -2.68
N ILE A 154 4.73 -12.68 -1.53
CA ILE A 154 4.16 -13.43 -0.41
C ILE A 154 2.67 -13.15 -0.36
N ASP A 155 1.87 -14.19 -0.53
CA ASP A 155 0.41 -14.11 -0.52
C ASP A 155 -0.12 -14.10 0.92
N VAL A 156 -1.02 -13.16 1.23
CA VAL A 156 -1.61 -12.99 2.57
C VAL A 156 -3.12 -12.85 2.48
N ASP A 157 -3.83 -13.93 2.76
CA ASP A 157 -5.29 -13.93 2.94
C ASP A 157 -5.66 -13.33 4.30
N THR A 158 -6.06 -12.07 4.29
CA THR A 158 -6.44 -11.32 5.50
C THR A 158 -7.86 -11.63 6.00
N SER A 159 -8.61 -12.49 5.33
CA SER A 159 -9.87 -13.03 5.86
C SER A 159 -9.62 -14.03 6.99
N LYS A 160 -8.41 -14.53 7.09
CA LYS A 160 -7.90 -15.45 8.13
C LYS A 160 -6.96 -14.73 9.10
N THR A 161 -6.66 -15.40 10.20
CA THR A 161 -5.63 -14.92 11.14
C THR A 161 -4.26 -14.96 10.46
N VAL A 162 -3.63 -13.81 10.32
CA VAL A 162 -2.28 -13.69 9.74
C VAL A 162 -1.25 -14.06 10.78
N GLN A 163 -0.39 -15.05 10.45
CA GLN A 163 0.74 -15.44 11.29
C GLN A 163 1.92 -14.49 11.01
N HIS A 164 1.95 -13.37 11.72
CA HIS A 164 2.94 -12.31 11.48
C HIS A 164 4.39 -12.78 11.66
N ALA A 165 4.67 -13.68 12.60
CA ALA A 165 6.01 -14.21 12.81
C ALA A 165 6.50 -14.98 11.57
N ASP A 166 5.69 -15.88 11.03
CA ASP A 166 6.03 -16.67 9.85
C ASP A 166 6.21 -15.78 8.62
N LEU A 167 5.37 -14.75 8.47
CA LEU A 167 5.48 -13.75 7.41
C LEU A 167 6.81 -13.00 7.47
N VAL A 168 7.20 -12.54 8.67
CA VAL A 168 8.46 -11.82 8.88
C VAL A 168 9.66 -12.71 8.61
N ASP A 169 9.62 -13.97 9.01
CA ASP A 169 10.71 -14.93 8.74
C ASP A 169 10.83 -15.24 7.23
N ALA A 170 9.70 -15.33 6.52
CA ALA A 170 9.72 -15.46 5.07
C ALA A 170 10.32 -14.23 4.38
N LEU A 171 9.96 -13.02 4.83
CA LEU A 171 10.52 -11.76 4.33
C LEU A 171 12.04 -11.67 4.54
N ARG A 172 12.54 -12.05 5.73
CA ARG A 172 13.98 -12.05 6.03
C ARG A 172 14.78 -12.97 5.14
N LYS A 173 14.20 -14.09 4.70
CA LYS A 173 14.86 -15.01 3.76
C LYS A 173 14.94 -14.47 2.34
N LEU A 174 14.01 -13.58 1.96
CA LEU A 174 13.93 -12.99 0.62
C LEU A 174 14.71 -11.68 0.51
N LEU A 175 15.04 -11.02 1.61
CA LEU A 175 15.71 -9.72 1.71
C LEU A 175 17.15 -9.84 2.23
#